data_020015de182a0b7768e8d2081898f3fc
#
_entry.id   020015de182a0b7768e8d2081898f3fc
#
_cell.length_a   1.000
_cell.length_b   1.000
_cell.length_c   1.000
_cell.angle_alpha   90.00
_cell.angle_beta   90.00
_cell.angle_gamma   90.00
#
_symmetry.space_group_name_H-M   'P 1'
#
loop_
_entity.id
_entity.type
_entity.pdbx_description
1 polymer ?
#
loop_
_entity_poly.entity_id
_entity_poly.type
_entity_poly.pdbx_seq_one_letter_code
_entity_poly.pdbx_strand_id
1 'polypeptide(L)'
;AVIYCHHHSKGAQGGKRSMDRASGSGVFARDPDALLDLIELPLSDAIKKQERQKAAAAVCSKAISRHDLEDEVSQDDLCSGSAMLDACRKLLPEEFPAIQAEASAAEKAADSRTAWRLSATLREFPPFRDLNLWFDYPVHKSDASGSLADVCPEEEKPSWQRAIEKRKPKNDRQKDRKVSVETAFDACMIDGSVSTESLAEYMGVSEKTARRRVQE
;
A
#
# COMPACT_ATOMS: atom_id res chain seq x y z
N ALA A 1 -35.39 3.35 16.04
CA ALA A 1 -34.47 2.59 15.20
C ALA A 1 -33.47 1.88 16.10
N VAL A 2 -33.11 0.65 15.76
CA VAL A 2 -32.05 -0.12 16.44
C VAL A 2 -30.87 -0.21 15.47
N ILE A 3 -29.71 0.21 15.92
CA ILE A 3 -28.44 0.13 15.16
C ILE A 3 -27.51 -0.81 15.92
N TYR A 4 -26.96 -1.80 15.23
CA TYR A 4 -25.95 -2.68 15.80
C TYR A 4 -24.76 -2.81 14.84
N CYS A 5 -23.58 -3.03 15.41
CA CYS A 5 -22.33 -3.23 14.67
C CYS A 5 -21.87 -4.68 14.81
N HIS A 6 -21.35 -5.24 13.73
CA HIS A 6 -20.86 -6.59 13.71
C HIS A 6 -19.56 -6.69 12.88
N HIS A 7 -18.67 -7.57 13.31
CA HIS A 7 -17.41 -7.81 12.57
C HIS A 7 -17.64 -8.76 11.40
N HIS A 8 -16.86 -8.57 10.34
CA HIS A 8 -16.81 -9.52 9.25
C HIS A 8 -16.19 -10.87 9.69
N SER A 9 -16.58 -11.94 9.01
CA SER A 9 -15.92 -13.23 9.15
C SER A 9 -14.45 -13.13 8.70
N LYS A 10 -13.60 -14.01 9.23
CA LYS A 10 -12.18 -14.04 8.86
C LYS A 10 -11.99 -14.33 7.36
N GLY A 11 -10.90 -13.80 6.78
CA GLY A 11 -10.51 -13.99 5.39
C GLY A 11 -10.88 -12.83 4.48
N ALA A 12 -10.49 -12.93 3.20
CA ALA A 12 -10.77 -11.90 2.21
C ALA A 12 -12.28 -11.73 1.97
N GLN A 13 -12.73 -10.50 1.85
CA GLN A 13 -14.15 -10.16 1.80
C GLN A 13 -14.67 -9.83 0.40
N GLY A 14 -13.76 -9.60 -0.58
CA GLY A 14 -14.12 -9.14 -1.92
C GLY A 14 -15.06 -10.07 -2.68
N GLY A 15 -14.81 -11.38 -2.62
CA GLY A 15 -15.63 -12.39 -3.27
C GLY A 15 -16.93 -12.77 -2.55
N LYS A 16 -17.20 -12.21 -1.37
CA LYS A 16 -18.43 -12.52 -0.60
C LYS A 16 -19.49 -11.48 -0.85
N ARG A 17 -20.77 -11.91 -0.85
CA ARG A 17 -21.90 -10.97 -0.82
C ARG A 17 -21.96 -10.30 0.54
N SER A 18 -22.47 -9.05 0.62
CA SER A 18 -22.64 -8.33 1.88
C SER A 18 -23.31 -9.17 2.98
N MET A 19 -24.35 -9.89 2.60
CA MET A 19 -25.09 -10.77 3.53
C MET A 19 -24.26 -11.93 4.10
N ASP A 20 -23.22 -12.36 3.39
CA ASP A 20 -22.38 -13.52 3.76
C ASP A 20 -21.09 -13.10 4.49
N ARG A 21 -20.85 -11.78 4.62
CA ARG A 21 -19.66 -11.24 5.27
C ARG A 21 -19.71 -11.25 6.79
N ALA A 22 -20.92 -11.12 7.35
CA ALA A 22 -21.10 -11.15 8.79
C ALA A 22 -20.67 -12.50 9.38
N SER A 23 -19.93 -12.47 10.50
CA SER A 23 -19.57 -13.68 11.23
C SER A 23 -20.74 -14.12 12.11
N GLY A 24 -21.09 -15.41 12.08
CA GLY A 24 -22.15 -15.98 12.93
C GLY A 24 -23.41 -16.41 12.17
N SER A 25 -24.56 -16.30 12.83
CA SER A 25 -25.83 -16.73 12.24
C SER A 25 -26.25 -15.82 11.08
N GLY A 26 -26.59 -16.40 9.93
CA GLY A 26 -27.13 -15.68 8.77
C GLY A 26 -28.43 -14.90 9.05
N VAL A 27 -29.01 -15.06 10.22
CA VAL A 27 -30.17 -14.30 10.69
C VAL A 27 -29.86 -12.82 10.78
N PHE A 28 -28.68 -12.46 11.29
CA PHE A 28 -28.25 -11.05 11.41
C PHE A 28 -28.16 -10.30 10.08
N ALA A 29 -27.98 -11.01 8.99
CA ALA A 29 -27.89 -10.41 7.67
C ALA A 29 -29.26 -10.35 6.95
N ARG A 30 -30.25 -11.09 7.41
CA ARG A 30 -31.57 -11.19 6.76
C ARG A 30 -32.62 -10.28 7.34
N ASP A 31 -32.51 -9.97 8.64
CA ASP A 31 -33.54 -9.21 9.38
C ASP A 31 -33.42 -7.68 9.29
N PRO A 32 -32.24 -7.06 9.11
CA PRO A 32 -32.14 -5.61 9.05
C PRO A 32 -32.84 -5.02 7.82
N ASP A 33 -33.45 -3.85 7.98
CA ASP A 33 -34.01 -3.07 6.88
C ASP A 33 -32.89 -2.43 6.02
N ALA A 34 -31.75 -2.17 6.64
CA ALA A 34 -30.54 -1.66 5.99
C ALA A 34 -29.28 -2.35 6.53
N LEU A 35 -28.48 -2.91 5.64
CA LEU A 35 -27.15 -3.45 5.93
C LEU A 35 -26.11 -2.55 5.25
N LEU A 36 -25.29 -1.88 6.05
CA LEU A 36 -24.14 -1.11 5.58
C LEU A 36 -22.88 -1.92 5.84
N ASP A 37 -22.09 -2.09 4.81
CA ASP A 37 -20.92 -2.96 4.81
C ASP A 37 -19.68 -2.16 4.43
N LEU A 38 -18.70 -2.10 5.33
CA LEU A 38 -17.49 -1.31 5.18
C LEU A 38 -16.29 -2.25 5.06
N ILE A 39 -15.64 -2.24 3.89
CA ILE A 39 -14.53 -3.15 3.56
C ILE A 39 -13.29 -2.33 3.28
N GLU A 40 -12.17 -2.70 3.89
CA GLU A 40 -10.88 -2.10 3.58
C GLU A 40 -10.43 -2.47 2.16
N LEU A 41 -9.94 -1.48 1.42
CA LEU A 41 -9.40 -1.62 0.08
C LEU A 41 -7.87 -1.71 0.14
N PRO A 42 -7.25 -2.66 -0.58
CA PRO A 42 -5.80 -2.75 -0.66
C PRO A 42 -5.25 -1.58 -1.49
N LEU A 43 -4.34 -0.81 -0.91
CA LEU A 43 -3.68 0.28 -1.60
C LEU A 43 -2.36 -0.21 -2.22
N SER A 44 -2.24 -0.07 -3.54
CA SER A 44 -0.98 -0.30 -4.25
C SER A 44 0.04 0.80 -3.95
N ASP A 45 1.33 0.49 -4.07
CA ASP A 45 2.41 1.48 -3.90
C ASP A 45 2.29 2.63 -4.91
N ALA A 46 1.74 2.37 -6.10
CA ALA A 46 1.49 3.39 -7.12
C ALA A 46 0.46 4.42 -6.63
N ILE A 47 -0.66 3.97 -6.05
CA ILE A 47 -1.70 4.86 -5.51
C ILE A 47 -1.13 5.67 -4.34
N LYS A 48 -0.42 5.02 -3.41
CA LYS A 48 0.22 5.70 -2.27
C LYS A 48 1.21 6.77 -2.75
N LYS A 49 2.04 6.45 -3.74
CA LYS A 49 2.97 7.40 -4.33
C LYS A 49 2.24 8.59 -4.95
N GLN A 50 1.17 8.34 -5.70
CA GLN A 50 0.36 9.38 -6.33
C GLN A 50 -0.29 10.31 -5.28
N GLU A 51 -0.84 9.76 -4.21
CA GLU A 51 -1.45 10.55 -3.13
C GLU A 51 -0.42 11.40 -2.36
N ARG A 52 0.79 10.88 -2.11
CA ARG A 52 1.90 11.68 -1.58
C ARG A 52 2.25 12.84 -2.49
N GLN A 53 2.41 12.59 -3.80
CA GLN A 53 2.72 13.64 -4.78
C GLN A 53 1.65 14.72 -4.83
N LYS A 54 0.38 14.34 -4.80
CA LYS A 54 -0.75 15.29 -4.73
C LYS A 54 -0.72 16.11 -3.44
N ALA A 55 -0.41 15.48 -2.30
CA ALA A 55 -0.34 16.17 -1.02
C ALA A 55 0.78 17.22 -0.99
N ALA A 56 1.98 16.86 -1.48
CA ALA A 56 3.09 17.81 -1.61
C ALA A 56 2.77 18.95 -2.58
N ALA A 57 2.22 18.63 -3.76
CA ALA A 57 1.83 19.63 -4.75
C ALA A 57 0.79 20.61 -4.20
N ALA A 58 -0.20 20.15 -3.43
CA ALA A 58 -1.21 21.00 -2.82
C ALA A 58 -0.62 22.00 -1.82
N VAL A 59 0.37 21.59 -1.01
CA VAL A 59 1.08 22.50 -0.09
C VAL A 59 1.83 23.57 -0.88
N CYS A 60 2.59 23.16 -1.90
CA CYS A 60 3.35 24.08 -2.75
C CYS A 60 2.43 25.04 -3.49
N SER A 61 1.34 24.56 -4.09
CA SER A 61 0.35 25.40 -4.77
C SER A 61 -0.22 26.44 -3.84
N LYS A 62 -0.58 26.07 -2.60
CA LYS A 62 -1.07 27.01 -1.60
C LYS A 62 -0.02 28.06 -1.21
N ALA A 63 1.26 27.70 -1.17
CA ALA A 63 2.34 28.65 -0.89
C ALA A 63 2.50 29.64 -2.05
N ILE A 64 2.52 29.17 -3.29
CA ILE A 64 2.63 29.98 -4.51
C ILE A 64 1.45 30.95 -4.62
N SER A 65 0.20 30.48 -4.38
CA SER A 65 -0.99 31.31 -4.42
C SER A 65 -1.01 32.39 -3.34
N ARG A 66 -0.37 32.21 -2.20
CA ARG A 66 -0.25 33.23 -1.17
C ARG A 66 0.58 34.44 -1.63
N HIS A 67 1.41 34.27 -2.64
CA HIS A 67 2.31 35.27 -3.18
C HIS A 67 1.92 35.73 -4.60
N ASP A 68 0.74 35.32 -5.10
CA ASP A 68 0.24 35.63 -6.46
C ASP A 68 1.26 35.25 -7.56
N LEU A 69 1.91 34.07 -7.43
CA LEU A 69 2.96 33.59 -8.34
C LEU A 69 2.51 32.42 -9.21
N GLU A 70 1.21 32.20 -9.38
CA GLU A 70 0.65 31.10 -10.15
C GLU A 70 1.10 31.12 -11.61
N ASP A 71 1.25 32.30 -12.19
CA ASP A 71 1.66 32.50 -13.59
C ASP A 71 3.12 32.09 -13.84
N GLU A 72 3.93 31.98 -12.80
CA GLU A 72 5.34 31.57 -12.88
C GLU A 72 5.54 30.05 -12.88
N VAL A 73 4.45 29.27 -12.72
CA VAL A 73 4.50 27.81 -12.65
C VAL A 73 3.82 27.21 -13.88
N SER A 74 4.51 26.28 -14.52
CA SER A 74 3.95 25.54 -15.65
C SER A 74 2.76 24.67 -15.22
N GLN A 75 1.73 24.57 -16.06
CA GLN A 75 0.60 23.67 -15.81
C GLN A 75 1.02 22.20 -15.68
N ASP A 76 2.07 21.78 -16.39
CA ASP A 76 2.60 20.44 -16.30
C ASP A 76 3.24 20.16 -14.92
N ASP A 77 3.82 21.18 -14.29
CA ASP A 77 4.45 21.06 -12.96
C ASP A 77 3.42 20.93 -11.84
N LEU A 78 2.21 21.46 -12.01
CA LEU A 78 1.15 21.42 -11.00
C LEU A 78 0.74 19.97 -10.60
N CYS A 79 0.96 19.00 -11.48
CA CYS A 79 0.65 17.61 -11.23
C CYS A 79 1.77 16.83 -10.52
N SER A 80 2.95 17.43 -10.36
CA SER A 80 4.14 16.79 -9.80
C SER A 80 4.58 17.46 -8.50
N GLY A 81 4.49 16.73 -7.38
CA GLY A 81 4.94 17.26 -6.09
C GLY A 81 6.42 17.65 -6.07
N SER A 82 7.28 16.90 -6.80
CA SER A 82 8.72 17.21 -6.91
C SER A 82 8.97 18.48 -7.74
N ALA A 83 8.28 18.65 -8.87
CA ALA A 83 8.41 19.84 -9.70
C ALA A 83 7.90 21.08 -8.95
N MET A 84 6.78 20.96 -8.24
CA MET A 84 6.25 22.03 -7.41
C MET A 84 7.19 22.42 -6.26
N LEU A 85 7.87 21.47 -5.62
CA LEU A 85 8.90 21.78 -4.61
C LEU A 85 10.09 22.51 -5.24
N ASP A 86 10.52 22.13 -6.43
CA ASP A 86 11.59 22.82 -7.15
C ASP A 86 11.19 24.24 -7.59
N ALA A 87 9.91 24.44 -7.97
CA ALA A 87 9.36 25.76 -8.23
C ALA A 87 9.36 26.63 -6.94
N CYS A 88 8.87 26.10 -5.82
CA CYS A 88 8.90 26.80 -4.54
C CYS A 88 10.34 27.17 -4.11
N ARG A 89 11.31 26.29 -4.35
CA ARG A 89 12.73 26.57 -4.03
C ARG A 89 13.27 27.76 -4.82
N LYS A 90 12.83 27.92 -6.08
CA LYS A 90 13.26 29.02 -6.96
C LYS A 90 12.55 30.32 -6.65
N LEU A 91 11.23 30.26 -6.46
CA LEU A 91 10.37 31.43 -6.32
C LEU A 91 10.31 31.96 -4.88
N LEU A 92 10.40 31.09 -3.88
CA LEU A 92 10.24 31.40 -2.45
C LEU A 92 11.42 30.84 -1.62
N PRO A 93 12.67 31.21 -1.91
CA PRO A 93 13.84 30.60 -1.27
C PRO A 93 13.88 30.81 0.26
N GLU A 94 13.38 31.92 0.76
CA GLU A 94 13.36 32.23 2.20
C GLU A 94 12.34 31.39 2.97
N GLU A 95 11.19 31.09 2.36
CA GLU A 95 10.12 30.30 2.97
C GLU A 95 10.27 28.79 2.65
N PHE A 96 11.14 28.43 1.70
CA PHE A 96 11.28 27.06 1.21
C PHE A 96 11.49 26.02 2.31
N PRO A 97 12.32 26.24 3.35
CA PRO A 97 12.48 25.25 4.43
C PRO A 97 11.18 24.94 5.17
N ALA A 98 10.34 25.95 5.38
CA ALA A 98 9.03 25.78 6.01
C ALA A 98 8.04 25.04 5.09
N ILE A 99 8.01 25.42 3.80
CA ILE A 99 7.18 24.76 2.78
C ILE A 99 7.57 23.27 2.64
N GLN A 100 8.87 22.98 2.60
CA GLN A 100 9.37 21.60 2.52
C GLN A 100 8.98 20.76 3.74
N ALA A 101 9.04 21.35 4.93
CA ALA A 101 8.62 20.68 6.16
C ALA A 101 7.11 20.40 6.15
N GLU A 102 6.29 21.37 5.73
CA GLU A 102 4.83 21.22 5.60
C GLU A 102 4.47 20.17 4.54
N ALA A 103 5.13 20.17 3.38
CA ALA A 103 4.96 19.17 2.33
C ALA A 103 5.30 17.76 2.82
N SER A 104 6.43 17.60 3.52
CA SER A 104 6.82 16.31 4.10
C SER A 104 5.81 15.81 5.15
N ALA A 105 5.25 16.70 5.95
CA ALA A 105 4.20 16.36 6.90
C ALA A 105 2.91 15.93 6.18
N ALA A 106 2.53 16.62 5.10
CA ALA A 106 1.38 16.28 4.27
C ALA A 106 1.55 14.93 3.58
N GLU A 107 2.73 14.61 3.07
CA GLU A 107 3.05 13.29 2.50
C GLU A 107 2.90 12.16 3.53
N LYS A 108 3.41 12.36 4.75
CA LYS A 108 3.26 11.40 5.85
C LYS A 108 1.79 11.21 6.24
N ALA A 109 1.02 12.29 6.29
CA ALA A 109 -0.41 12.22 6.55
C ALA A 109 -1.15 11.46 5.45
N ALA A 110 -0.81 11.69 4.18
CA ALA A 110 -1.36 10.96 3.05
C ALA A 110 -1.03 9.44 3.11
N ASP A 111 0.19 9.09 3.53
CA ASP A 111 0.63 7.70 3.69
C ASP A 111 -0.11 6.96 4.81
N SER A 112 -0.56 7.67 5.84
CA SER A 112 -1.28 7.09 6.98
C SER A 112 -2.77 6.83 6.70
N ARG A 113 -3.31 7.34 5.58
CA ARG A 113 -4.70 7.11 5.20
C ARG A 113 -4.93 5.68 4.74
N THR A 114 -6.10 5.14 5.07
CA THR A 114 -6.58 3.85 4.55
C THR A 114 -7.77 4.08 3.62
N ALA A 115 -8.01 3.13 2.74
CA ALA A 115 -9.10 3.20 1.78
C ALA A 115 -10.17 2.16 2.11
N TRP A 116 -11.43 2.53 1.91
CA TRP A 116 -12.58 1.70 2.27
C TRP A 116 -13.64 1.74 1.18
N ARG A 117 -14.38 0.64 1.03
CA ARG A 117 -15.58 0.59 0.23
C ARG A 117 -16.80 0.45 1.12
N LEU A 118 -17.75 1.33 0.97
CA LEU A 118 -19.05 1.25 1.56
C LEU A 118 -20.03 0.66 0.56
N SER A 119 -20.54 -0.52 0.85
CA SER A 119 -21.64 -1.16 0.13
C SER A 119 -22.90 -1.15 1.00
N ALA A 120 -24.08 -1.05 0.39
CA ALA A 120 -25.33 -1.12 1.12
C ALA A 120 -26.31 -2.10 0.49
N THR A 121 -26.99 -2.87 1.34
CA THR A 121 -28.16 -3.67 0.97
C THR A 121 -29.35 -3.12 1.73
N LEU A 122 -30.30 -2.55 1.01
CA LEU A 122 -31.50 -1.91 1.57
C LEU A 122 -32.71 -2.73 1.17
N ARG A 123 -33.60 -3.05 2.15
CA ARG A 123 -34.73 -3.94 1.92
C ARG A 123 -35.79 -3.31 1.01
N GLU A 124 -36.11 -2.04 1.26
CA GLU A 124 -37.25 -1.36 0.62
C GLU A 124 -36.81 -0.24 -0.34
N PHE A 125 -35.52 -0.08 -0.57
CA PHE A 125 -34.97 0.97 -1.40
C PHE A 125 -34.19 0.40 -2.61
N PRO A 126 -34.04 1.18 -3.69
CA PRO A 126 -33.24 0.78 -4.83
C PRO A 126 -31.78 0.45 -4.42
N PRO A 127 -31.10 -0.38 -5.23
CA PRO A 127 -29.69 -0.68 -4.97
C PRO A 127 -28.85 0.59 -4.85
N PHE A 128 -28.03 0.62 -3.83
CA PHE A 128 -27.09 1.69 -3.56
C PHE A 128 -25.79 1.41 -4.34
N ARG A 129 -25.26 2.43 -4.99
CA ARG A 129 -23.98 2.30 -5.68
C ARG A 129 -22.86 2.31 -4.66
N ASP A 130 -21.94 1.35 -4.74
CA ASP A 130 -20.76 1.31 -3.88
C ASP A 130 -19.99 2.63 -3.88
N LEU A 131 -19.61 3.10 -2.71
CA LEU A 131 -18.83 4.32 -2.51
C LEU A 131 -17.42 3.97 -2.04
N ASN A 132 -16.41 4.45 -2.72
CA ASN A 132 -15.04 4.37 -2.24
C ASN A 132 -14.71 5.59 -1.38
N LEU A 133 -14.09 5.35 -0.24
CA LEU A 133 -13.86 6.32 0.80
C LEU A 133 -12.38 6.30 1.21
N TRP A 134 -11.83 7.46 1.49
CA TRP A 134 -10.60 7.62 2.23
C TRP A 134 -10.89 7.77 3.72
N PHE A 135 -10.21 7.01 4.57
CA PHE A 135 -10.23 7.25 6.00
C PHE A 135 -9.08 8.16 6.39
N ASP A 136 -9.42 9.40 6.68
CA ASP A 136 -8.54 10.46 7.16
C ASP A 136 -8.97 10.73 8.60
N TYR A 137 -8.29 10.05 9.54
CA TYR A 137 -8.73 9.99 10.93
C TYR A 137 -9.18 11.34 11.49
N PRO A 138 -10.35 11.42 12.12
CA PRO A 138 -11.29 10.33 12.47
C PRO A 138 -12.47 10.17 11.49
N VAL A 139 -12.39 10.66 10.28
CA VAL A 139 -13.52 10.78 9.35
C VAL A 139 -13.29 10.04 8.04
N HIS A 140 -14.32 9.34 7.55
CA HIS A 140 -14.35 8.85 6.18
C HIS A 140 -14.81 9.96 5.24
N LYS A 141 -14.05 10.17 4.17
CA LYS A 141 -14.33 11.17 3.11
C LYS A 141 -14.52 10.44 1.79
N SER A 142 -15.47 10.88 0.98
CA SER A 142 -15.66 10.33 -0.37
C SER A 142 -14.40 10.56 -1.22
N ASP A 143 -14.09 9.60 -2.10
CA ASP A 143 -13.01 9.73 -3.07
C ASP A 143 -13.41 10.68 -4.21
N ALA A 144 -13.27 11.97 -3.97
CA ALA A 144 -13.57 13.00 -4.97
C ALA A 144 -12.58 12.98 -6.15
N SER A 145 -11.39 12.43 -5.96
CA SER A 145 -10.35 12.39 -7.00
C SER A 145 -10.49 11.21 -7.95
N GLY A 146 -11.29 10.20 -7.59
CA GLY A 146 -11.42 8.96 -8.35
C GLY A 146 -10.19 8.05 -8.28
N SER A 147 -9.23 8.33 -7.39
CA SER A 147 -8.01 7.51 -7.23
C SER A 147 -8.31 6.06 -6.83
N LEU A 148 -9.47 5.82 -6.22
CA LEU A 148 -9.91 4.50 -5.79
C LEU A 148 -10.91 3.84 -6.74
N ALA A 149 -11.21 4.44 -7.91
CA ALA A 149 -12.25 3.96 -8.81
C ALA A 149 -12.05 2.50 -9.24
N ASP A 150 -10.81 2.12 -9.55
CA ASP A 150 -10.44 0.79 -10.02
C ASP A 150 -9.93 -0.15 -8.91
N VAL A 151 -9.95 0.31 -7.66
CA VAL A 151 -9.50 -0.52 -6.53
C VAL A 151 -10.62 -1.44 -6.09
N CYS A 152 -10.36 -2.74 -6.10
CA CYS A 152 -11.30 -3.75 -5.63
C CYS A 152 -10.85 -4.37 -4.31
N PRO A 153 -11.79 -4.75 -3.42
CA PRO A 153 -11.47 -5.50 -2.23
C PRO A 153 -10.77 -6.82 -2.56
N GLU A 154 -9.87 -7.27 -1.67
CA GLU A 154 -9.21 -8.56 -1.85
C GLU A 154 -10.21 -9.70 -1.94
N GLU A 155 -10.09 -10.50 -2.99
CA GLU A 155 -10.83 -11.75 -3.15
C GLU A 155 -10.03 -12.93 -2.57
N GLU A 156 -10.74 -13.89 -1.98
CA GLU A 156 -10.10 -15.14 -1.59
C GLU A 156 -9.63 -15.88 -2.84
N LYS A 157 -8.32 -15.99 -3.00
CA LYS A 157 -7.75 -16.83 -4.05
C LYS A 157 -8.24 -18.27 -3.87
N PRO A 158 -8.73 -18.94 -4.92
CA PRO A 158 -9.14 -20.34 -4.85
C PRO A 158 -8.05 -21.21 -4.22
N SER A 159 -8.45 -22.26 -3.51
CA SER A 159 -7.53 -23.13 -2.78
C SER A 159 -6.41 -23.70 -3.67
N TRP A 160 -6.69 -23.94 -4.95
CA TRP A 160 -5.72 -24.41 -5.93
C TRP A 160 -4.68 -23.34 -6.28
N GLN A 161 -5.06 -22.05 -6.41
CA GLN A 161 -4.11 -20.97 -6.64
C GLN A 161 -3.23 -20.73 -5.42
N ARG A 162 -3.79 -20.78 -4.20
CA ARG A 162 -3.02 -20.73 -2.94
C ARG A 162 -2.02 -21.89 -2.84
N ALA A 163 -2.40 -23.08 -3.34
CA ALA A 163 -1.52 -24.23 -3.39
C ALA A 163 -0.38 -24.07 -4.41
N ILE A 164 -0.63 -23.45 -5.56
CA ILE A 164 0.39 -23.14 -6.57
C ILE A 164 1.35 -22.06 -6.06
N GLU A 165 0.86 -20.98 -5.44
CA GLU A 165 1.72 -19.93 -4.87
C GLU A 165 2.58 -20.43 -3.69
N LYS A 166 2.05 -21.33 -2.86
CA LYS A 166 2.83 -22.01 -1.81
C LYS A 166 3.86 -22.98 -2.39
N ARG A 167 3.66 -23.47 -3.59
CA ARG A 167 4.64 -24.23 -4.37
C ARG A 167 5.53 -23.29 -5.19
N LYS A 168 6.16 -22.29 -4.56
CA LYS A 168 7.32 -21.64 -5.19
C LYS A 168 8.27 -22.76 -5.61
N PRO A 169 8.64 -22.83 -6.90
CA PRO A 169 9.43 -23.95 -7.39
C PRO A 169 10.72 -24.02 -6.57
N LYS A 170 11.09 -25.22 -6.14
CA LYS A 170 12.37 -25.49 -5.45
C LYS A 170 13.56 -24.92 -6.23
N ASN A 171 13.42 -24.76 -7.54
CA ASN A 171 14.42 -24.20 -8.44
C ASN A 171 14.79 -22.72 -8.16
N ASP A 172 13.85 -21.85 -7.76
CA ASP A 172 14.21 -20.46 -7.45
C ASP A 172 14.98 -20.36 -6.14
N ARG A 173 14.59 -21.15 -5.14
CA ARG A 173 15.35 -21.21 -3.88
C ARG A 173 16.75 -21.81 -4.07
N GLN A 174 16.93 -22.71 -5.04
CA GLN A 174 18.22 -23.30 -5.35
C GLN A 174 19.10 -22.35 -6.18
N LYS A 175 18.51 -21.53 -7.08
CA LYS A 175 19.20 -20.46 -7.80
C LYS A 175 19.68 -19.35 -6.85
N ASP A 176 18.79 -18.85 -5.98
CA ASP A 176 19.16 -17.83 -4.98
C ASP A 176 20.23 -18.36 -4.02
N ARG A 177 20.20 -19.65 -3.67
CA ARG A 177 21.24 -20.31 -2.86
C ARG A 177 22.58 -20.42 -3.60
N LYS A 178 22.58 -20.80 -4.89
CA LYS A 178 23.81 -20.91 -5.67
C LYS A 178 24.45 -19.53 -5.88
N VAL A 179 23.68 -18.54 -6.28
CA VAL A 179 24.16 -17.14 -6.42
C VAL A 179 24.72 -16.63 -5.10
N SER A 180 24.06 -16.93 -3.97
CA SER A 180 24.56 -16.52 -2.65
C SER A 180 25.90 -17.21 -2.27
N VAL A 181 26.10 -18.47 -2.64
CA VAL A 181 27.35 -19.22 -2.37
C VAL A 181 28.50 -18.71 -3.28
N GLU A 182 28.24 -18.50 -4.57
CA GLU A 182 29.20 -17.95 -5.51
C GLU A 182 29.64 -16.54 -5.10
N THR A 183 28.68 -15.67 -4.74
CA THR A 183 28.97 -14.32 -4.26
C THR A 183 29.79 -14.33 -2.97
N ALA A 184 29.49 -15.25 -2.05
CA ALA A 184 30.25 -15.41 -0.82
C ALA A 184 31.67 -15.93 -1.07
N PHE A 185 31.81 -16.83 -2.05
CA PHE A 185 33.11 -17.38 -2.44
C PHE A 185 34.03 -16.28 -3.02
N ASP A 186 33.50 -15.46 -3.94
CA ASP A 186 34.23 -14.35 -4.55
C ASP A 186 34.60 -13.28 -3.51
N ALA A 187 33.70 -13.00 -2.56
CA ALA A 187 33.93 -12.01 -1.50
C ALA A 187 34.96 -12.46 -0.44
N CYS A 188 35.08 -13.79 -0.22
CA CYS A 188 35.97 -14.34 0.81
C CYS A 188 37.30 -14.89 0.22
N MET A 189 37.51 -14.75 -1.10
CA MET A 189 38.73 -15.27 -1.76
C MET A 189 39.94 -14.43 -1.40
N ILE A 190 40.95 -15.06 -0.77
CA ILE A 190 42.26 -14.47 -0.47
C ILE A 190 43.32 -15.40 -1.06
N ASP A 191 44.16 -14.89 -1.95
CA ASP A 191 45.27 -15.60 -2.61
C ASP A 191 44.85 -16.96 -3.26
N GLY A 192 43.64 -16.98 -3.85
CA GLY A 192 43.10 -18.16 -4.53
C GLY A 192 42.59 -19.27 -3.62
N SER A 193 42.48 -19.02 -2.33
CA SER A 193 41.91 -19.93 -1.34
C SER A 193 40.79 -19.26 -0.51
N VAL A 194 39.80 -20.06 -0.11
CA VAL A 194 38.68 -19.62 0.72
C VAL A 194 38.57 -20.51 1.94
N SER A 195 38.56 -19.90 3.14
CA SER A 195 38.37 -20.68 4.36
C SER A 195 36.87 -20.92 4.62
N THR A 196 36.53 -22.11 5.15
CA THR A 196 35.14 -22.42 5.53
C THR A 196 34.64 -21.53 6.66
N GLU A 197 35.54 -21.00 7.48
CA GLU A 197 35.22 -20.08 8.57
C GLU A 197 34.78 -18.71 8.02
N SER A 198 35.54 -18.14 7.08
CA SER A 198 35.21 -16.86 6.42
C SER A 198 33.90 -16.96 5.64
N LEU A 199 33.65 -18.08 4.96
CA LEU A 199 32.37 -18.34 4.28
C LEU A 199 31.21 -18.43 5.25
N ALA A 200 31.39 -19.10 6.39
CA ALA A 200 30.36 -19.25 7.41
C ALA A 200 29.98 -17.91 8.02
N GLU A 201 30.99 -17.06 8.30
CA GLU A 201 30.81 -15.71 8.82
C GLU A 201 30.09 -14.80 7.83
N TYR A 202 30.56 -14.76 6.56
CA TYR A 202 29.94 -13.95 5.51
C TYR A 202 28.50 -14.36 5.21
N MET A 203 28.20 -15.64 5.22
CA MET A 203 26.86 -16.18 4.98
C MET A 203 25.96 -16.18 6.21
N GLY A 204 26.47 -15.83 7.39
CA GLY A 204 25.72 -15.84 8.66
C GLY A 204 25.21 -17.25 9.04
N VAL A 205 25.99 -18.30 8.76
CA VAL A 205 25.61 -19.70 9.02
C VAL A 205 26.73 -20.44 9.76
N SER A 206 26.42 -21.62 10.30
CA SER A 206 27.47 -22.46 10.90
C SER A 206 28.42 -23.03 9.84
N GLU A 207 29.68 -23.27 10.19
CA GLU A 207 30.69 -23.87 9.28
C GLU A 207 30.21 -25.17 8.64
N LYS A 208 29.52 -26.03 9.40
CA LYS A 208 28.90 -27.26 8.89
C LYS A 208 27.89 -26.98 7.78
N THR A 209 27.12 -25.90 7.92
CA THR A 209 26.13 -25.48 6.93
C THR A 209 26.81 -24.84 5.72
N ALA A 210 27.84 -24.02 5.91
CA ALA A 210 28.63 -23.44 4.83
C ALA A 210 29.29 -24.53 3.99
N ARG A 211 29.98 -25.48 4.62
CA ARG A 211 30.62 -26.64 3.96
C ARG A 211 29.63 -27.46 3.12
N ARG A 212 28.42 -27.73 3.64
CA ARG A 212 27.38 -28.44 2.92
C ARG A 212 26.90 -27.67 1.68
N ARG A 213 26.74 -26.34 1.80
CA ARG A 213 26.28 -25.48 0.70
C ARG A 213 27.30 -25.33 -0.44
N VAL A 214 28.57 -25.47 -0.14
CA VAL A 214 29.65 -25.46 -1.14
C VAL A 214 29.73 -26.78 -1.89
N GLN A 215 29.29 -27.90 -1.30
CA GLN A 215 29.29 -29.24 -1.90
C GLN A 215 28.04 -29.55 -2.72
N GLU A 216 26.96 -28.77 -2.57
CA GLU A 216 25.72 -28.84 -3.37
C GLU A 216 25.84 -28.04 -4.68
#